data_45d84e8c977755ae3e936f756da8c523
#
_entry.id   45d84e8c977755ae3e936f756da8c523
#
_cell.length_a   1.000
_cell.length_b   1.000
_cell.length_c   1.000
_cell.angle_alpha   90.00
_cell.angle_beta   90.00
_cell.angle_gamma   90.00
#
_symmetry.space_group_name_H-M   'P 1'
#
loop_
_entity.id
_entity.type
_entity.pdbx_description
1 polymer ?
#
loop_
_entity_poly.entity_id
_entity_poly.type
_entity_poly.pdbx_seq_one_letter_code
_entity_poly.pdbx_strand_id
1 'polypeptide(L)'
;MIKVIIADDHKLVREAWNLLLSRDKRLSIIAICENGSQVIEACKTLSPDVVLMDINMEPVSGIEATRVIREHTDDIRIIGISVHTDLPYVNALMHAGANGYVTKNSSGEEMIHAIMLVMEGKQYFCKEIADIISS
;
A
#
# COMPACT_ATOMS: atom_id res chain seq x y z
N MET A 1 6.41 -9.97 14.21
CA MET A 1 5.41 -9.97 13.12
C MET A 1 5.46 -8.64 12.39
N ILE A 2 5.20 -8.68 11.11
CA ILE A 2 5.13 -7.47 10.30
C ILE A 2 3.77 -6.80 10.53
N LYS A 3 3.78 -5.56 10.99
CA LYS A 3 2.55 -4.81 11.27
C LYS A 3 2.08 -4.12 9.99
N VAL A 4 0.86 -4.45 9.56
CA VAL A 4 0.28 -4.00 8.29
C VAL A 4 -0.97 -3.17 8.54
N ILE A 5 -1.09 -2.04 7.84
CA ILE A 5 -2.32 -1.26 7.75
C ILE A 5 -2.86 -1.39 6.33
N ILE A 6 -4.17 -1.58 6.20
CA ILE A 6 -4.87 -1.61 4.93
C ILE A 6 -5.70 -0.34 4.83
N ALA A 7 -5.53 0.42 3.75
CA ALA A 7 -6.30 1.63 3.49
C ALA A 7 -6.94 1.55 2.11
N ASP A 8 -8.26 1.50 2.06
CA ASP A 8 -9.05 1.42 0.83
C ASP A 8 -10.45 1.93 1.13
N ASP A 9 -11.06 2.68 0.22
CA ASP A 9 -12.41 3.21 0.41
C ASP A 9 -13.51 2.21 0.01
N HIS A 10 -13.14 1.06 -0.56
CA HIS A 10 -14.09 0.01 -0.93
C HIS A 10 -14.14 -1.06 0.15
N LYS A 11 -15.28 -1.18 0.81
CA LYS A 11 -15.45 -2.14 1.91
C LYS A 11 -15.10 -3.58 1.54
N LEU A 12 -15.56 -4.03 0.36
CA LEU A 12 -15.29 -5.41 -0.06
C LEU A 12 -13.81 -5.65 -0.34
N VAL A 13 -13.11 -4.65 -0.86
CA VAL A 13 -11.67 -4.76 -1.10
C VAL A 13 -10.92 -4.83 0.22
N ARG A 14 -11.27 -3.96 1.19
CA ARG A 14 -10.68 -4.01 2.53
C ARG A 14 -10.86 -5.37 3.18
N GLU A 15 -12.07 -5.90 3.13
CA GLU A 15 -12.38 -7.20 3.74
C GLU A 15 -11.63 -8.33 3.06
N ALA A 16 -11.51 -8.28 1.72
CA ALA A 16 -10.78 -9.28 0.97
C ALA A 16 -9.30 -9.31 1.34
N TRP A 17 -8.64 -8.14 1.36
CA TRP A 17 -7.24 -8.07 1.75
C TRP A 17 -7.03 -8.51 3.19
N ASN A 18 -7.90 -8.08 4.09
CA ASN A 18 -7.82 -8.50 5.49
C ASN A 18 -7.90 -10.03 5.62
N LEU A 19 -8.85 -10.65 4.93
CA LEU A 19 -9.02 -12.09 4.97
C LEU A 19 -7.81 -12.82 4.41
N LEU A 20 -7.33 -12.41 3.24
CA LEU A 20 -6.21 -13.06 2.57
C LEU A 20 -4.91 -12.93 3.35
N LEU A 21 -4.62 -11.74 3.85
CA LEU A 21 -3.36 -11.47 4.52
C LEU A 21 -3.33 -11.98 5.96
N SER A 22 -4.48 -12.02 6.64
CA SER A 22 -4.56 -12.52 8.02
C SER A 22 -4.26 -14.01 8.13
N ARG A 23 -4.28 -14.73 7.02
CA ARG A 23 -3.92 -16.17 7.00
C ARG A 23 -2.42 -16.40 7.14
N ASP A 24 -1.60 -15.39 6.83
CA ASP A 24 -0.15 -15.52 6.94
C ASP A 24 0.28 -15.12 8.35
N LYS A 25 0.93 -16.06 9.04
CA LYS A 25 1.32 -15.86 10.44
C LYS A 25 2.43 -14.83 10.63
N ARG A 26 3.11 -14.45 9.56
CA ARG A 26 4.17 -13.43 9.62
C ARG A 26 3.60 -12.02 9.67
N LEU A 27 2.30 -11.87 9.34
CA LEU A 27 1.65 -10.57 9.22
C LEU A 27 0.65 -10.36 10.36
N SER A 28 0.55 -9.11 10.82
CA SER A 28 -0.44 -8.68 11.78
C SER A 28 -1.15 -7.46 11.21
N ILE A 29 -2.45 -7.58 10.93
CA ILE A 29 -3.25 -6.45 10.44
C ILE A 29 -3.67 -5.63 11.65
N ILE A 30 -3.03 -4.48 11.84
CA ILE A 30 -3.22 -3.68 13.05
C ILE A 30 -4.25 -2.57 12.89
N ALA A 31 -4.62 -2.21 11.66
CA ALA A 31 -5.68 -1.24 11.40
C ALA A 31 -6.18 -1.38 9.98
N ILE A 32 -7.45 -1.00 9.78
CA ILE A 32 -8.10 -0.97 8.48
C ILE A 32 -8.73 0.41 8.35
N CYS A 33 -8.32 1.18 7.34
CA CYS A 33 -8.70 2.56 7.15
C CYS A 33 -9.52 2.73 5.88
N GLU A 34 -10.43 3.71 5.91
CA GLU A 34 -11.35 3.98 4.79
C GLU A 34 -10.93 5.15 3.92
N ASN A 35 -10.02 5.99 4.43
CA ASN A 35 -9.61 7.19 3.71
C ASN A 35 -8.21 7.63 4.12
N GLY A 36 -7.69 8.64 3.40
CA GLY A 36 -6.34 9.12 3.61
C GLY A 36 -6.10 9.73 4.99
N SER A 37 -7.10 10.44 5.52
CA SER A 37 -6.96 11.07 6.83
C SER A 37 -6.83 10.03 7.94
N GLN A 38 -7.61 8.95 7.86
CA GLN A 38 -7.52 7.87 8.83
C GLN A 38 -6.17 7.17 8.79
N VAL A 39 -5.64 6.90 7.58
CA VAL A 39 -4.36 6.19 7.48
C VAL A 39 -3.19 7.07 7.93
N ILE A 40 -3.23 8.38 7.68
CA ILE A 40 -2.22 9.30 8.18
C ILE A 40 -2.18 9.25 9.71
N GLU A 41 -3.35 9.35 10.35
CA GLU A 41 -3.45 9.31 11.81
C GLU A 41 -3.02 7.96 12.37
N ALA A 42 -3.44 6.86 11.74
CA ALA A 42 -3.06 5.52 12.17
C ALA A 42 -1.54 5.31 12.10
N CYS A 43 -0.89 5.85 11.07
CA CYS A 43 0.57 5.76 10.95
C CYS A 43 1.28 6.49 12.09
N LYS A 44 0.74 7.63 12.53
CA LYS A 44 1.34 8.39 13.63
C LYS A 44 1.21 7.66 14.96
N THR A 45 0.06 7.02 15.20
CA THR A 45 -0.24 6.42 16.51
C THR A 45 0.21 4.98 16.62
N LEU A 46 0.23 4.22 15.52
CA LEU A 46 0.46 2.78 15.57
C LEU A 46 1.83 2.35 15.03
N SER A 47 2.52 3.21 14.30
CA SER A 47 3.85 2.94 13.74
C SER A 47 3.92 1.59 13.01
N PRO A 48 3.16 1.42 11.91
CA PRO A 48 3.17 0.16 11.17
C PRO A 48 4.49 -0.06 10.44
N ASP A 49 4.73 -1.28 10.01
CA ASP A 49 5.87 -1.60 9.15
C ASP A 49 5.53 -1.34 7.68
N VAL A 50 4.30 -1.69 7.27
CA VAL A 50 3.84 -1.58 5.88
C VAL A 50 2.42 -1.04 5.84
N VAL A 51 2.16 -0.17 4.88
CA VAL A 51 0.80 0.30 4.56
C VAL A 51 0.47 -0.14 3.13
N LEU A 52 -0.69 -0.79 2.97
CA LEU A 52 -1.27 -1.05 1.66
C LEU A 52 -2.20 0.12 1.37
N MET A 53 -1.85 0.92 0.39
CA MET A 53 -2.46 2.23 0.17
C MET A 53 -3.20 2.30 -1.15
N ASP A 54 -4.54 2.32 -1.10
CA ASP A 54 -5.34 2.63 -2.29
C ASP A 54 -5.06 4.08 -2.68
N ILE A 55 -4.78 4.33 -3.95
CA ILE A 55 -4.52 5.70 -4.40
C ILE A 55 -5.78 6.52 -4.61
N ASN A 56 -6.92 5.87 -4.81
CA ASN A 56 -8.20 6.55 -5.12
C ASN A 56 -9.11 6.64 -3.90
N MET A 57 -8.72 7.39 -2.91
CA MET A 57 -9.55 7.67 -1.73
C MET A 57 -9.90 9.16 -1.69
N GLU A 58 -10.99 9.50 -1.03
CA GLU A 58 -11.44 10.88 -0.89
C GLU A 58 -11.80 11.18 0.58
N PRO A 59 -11.65 12.44 1.01
CA PRO A 59 -11.14 13.61 0.29
C PRO A 59 -9.62 13.63 0.16
N VAL A 60 -8.88 12.84 0.95
CA VAL A 60 -7.42 12.75 0.85
C VAL A 60 -7.07 11.46 0.11
N SER A 61 -6.42 11.61 -1.05
CA SER A 61 -6.02 10.47 -1.87
C SER A 61 -4.87 9.69 -1.25
N GLY A 62 -4.62 8.47 -1.75
CA GLY A 62 -3.48 7.68 -1.31
C GLY A 62 -2.14 8.33 -1.68
N ILE A 63 -2.09 9.06 -2.79
CA ILE A 63 -0.88 9.78 -3.18
C ILE A 63 -0.59 10.90 -2.18
N GLU A 64 -1.60 11.69 -1.82
CA GLU A 64 -1.44 12.75 -0.83
C GLU A 64 -1.11 12.19 0.55
N ALA A 65 -1.78 11.11 0.95
CA ALA A 65 -1.50 10.46 2.24
C ALA A 65 -0.05 9.98 2.29
N THR A 66 0.45 9.40 1.21
CA THR A 66 1.85 8.95 1.11
C THR A 66 2.80 10.12 1.31
N ARG A 67 2.52 11.24 0.63
CA ARG A 67 3.34 12.45 0.76
C ARG A 67 3.40 12.94 2.20
N VAL A 68 2.25 13.00 2.87
CA VAL A 68 2.17 13.45 4.26
C VAL A 68 2.89 12.49 5.20
N ILE A 69 2.72 11.19 5.01
CA ILE A 69 3.42 10.20 5.83
C ILE A 69 4.94 10.37 5.68
N ARG A 70 5.41 10.59 4.45
CA ARG A 70 6.84 10.77 4.19
C ARG A 70 7.41 12.05 4.78
N GLU A 71 6.61 13.07 5.02
CA GLU A 71 7.06 14.27 5.74
C GLU A 71 7.42 13.96 7.19
N HIS A 72 6.86 12.89 7.76
CA HIS A 72 7.05 12.52 9.15
C HIS A 72 8.05 11.37 9.34
N THR A 73 8.14 10.45 8.39
CA THR A 73 9.00 9.27 8.53
C THR A 73 9.32 8.62 7.19
N ASP A 74 10.53 8.06 7.09
CA ASP A 74 10.94 7.21 5.98
C ASP A 74 10.88 5.73 6.34
N ASP A 75 10.51 5.40 7.58
CA ASP A 75 10.60 4.03 8.09
C ASP A 75 9.43 3.13 7.70
N ILE A 76 8.29 3.73 7.36
CA ILE A 76 7.09 2.97 6.95
C ILE A 76 7.19 2.65 5.47
N ARG A 77 7.02 1.37 5.11
CA ARG A 77 6.94 0.97 3.70
C ARG A 77 5.52 1.19 3.21
N ILE A 78 5.39 1.68 1.99
CA ILE A 78 4.07 1.96 1.39
C ILE A 78 3.99 1.27 0.04
N ILE A 79 2.97 0.40 -0.12
CA ILE A 79 2.68 -0.27 -1.38
C ILE A 79 1.35 0.28 -1.88
N GLY A 80 1.37 0.93 -3.03
CA GLY A 80 0.16 1.43 -3.66
C GLY A 80 -0.66 0.30 -4.27
N ILE A 81 -1.97 0.38 -4.13
CA ILE A 81 -2.91 -0.55 -4.72
C ILE A 81 -3.87 0.25 -5.57
N SER A 82 -4.02 -0.09 -6.84
CA SER A 82 -4.87 0.70 -7.73
C SER A 82 -5.43 -0.12 -8.87
N VAL A 83 -6.54 0.37 -9.45
CA VAL A 83 -7.03 -0.11 -10.74
C VAL A 83 -6.30 0.59 -11.89
N HIS A 84 -5.56 1.66 -11.62
CA HIS A 84 -4.84 2.41 -12.65
C HIS A 84 -3.49 1.79 -12.95
N THR A 85 -3.22 1.59 -14.24
CA THR A 85 -1.95 1.05 -14.71
C THR A 85 -1.14 2.08 -15.49
N ASP A 86 -1.65 3.28 -15.65
CA ASP A 86 -1.00 4.33 -16.43
C ASP A 86 0.24 4.87 -15.73
N LEU A 87 1.30 5.11 -16.48
CA LEU A 87 2.54 5.66 -15.93
C LEU A 87 2.37 6.92 -15.09
N PRO A 88 1.51 7.89 -15.44
CA PRO A 88 1.35 9.07 -14.59
C PRO A 88 0.95 8.75 -13.15
N TYR A 89 0.06 7.77 -12.94
CA TYR A 89 -0.33 7.36 -11.59
C TYR A 89 0.80 6.65 -10.86
N VAL A 90 1.49 5.74 -11.56
CA VAL A 90 2.63 5.02 -11.00
C VAL A 90 3.71 6.01 -10.59
N ASN A 91 4.08 6.92 -11.51
CA ASN A 91 5.12 7.91 -11.25
C ASN A 91 4.74 8.85 -10.10
N ALA A 92 3.48 9.29 -10.04
CA ALA A 92 3.03 10.18 -8.98
C ALA A 92 3.15 9.53 -7.60
N LEU A 93 2.75 8.27 -7.48
CA LEU A 93 2.83 7.55 -6.21
C LEU A 93 4.28 7.28 -5.81
N MET A 94 5.09 6.81 -6.75
CA MET A 94 6.50 6.52 -6.46
C MET A 94 7.27 7.81 -6.12
N HIS A 95 6.95 8.90 -6.80
CA HIS A 95 7.55 10.20 -6.50
C HIS A 95 7.13 10.72 -5.12
N ALA A 96 5.91 10.39 -4.69
CA ALA A 96 5.44 10.74 -3.35
C ALA A 96 6.17 9.95 -2.25
N GLY A 97 6.85 8.87 -2.60
CA GLY A 97 7.69 8.12 -1.67
C GLY A 97 7.27 6.69 -1.41
N ALA A 98 6.42 6.10 -2.25
CA ALA A 98 6.02 4.70 -2.11
C ALA A 98 7.18 3.75 -2.44
N ASN A 99 7.08 2.53 -1.93
CA ASN A 99 8.07 1.47 -2.12
C ASN A 99 7.62 0.43 -3.14
N GLY A 100 6.35 0.43 -3.50
CA GLY A 100 5.82 -0.52 -4.46
C GLY A 100 4.48 -0.11 -5.02
N TYR A 101 4.07 -0.80 -6.07
CA TYR A 101 2.81 -0.53 -6.75
C TYR A 101 2.26 -1.84 -7.32
N VAL A 102 1.05 -2.19 -6.93
CA VAL A 102 0.36 -3.38 -7.43
C VAL A 102 -1.04 -3.00 -7.88
N THR A 103 -1.66 -3.85 -8.70
CA THR A 103 -3.04 -3.63 -9.12
C THR A 103 -4.00 -4.32 -8.15
N LYS A 104 -5.26 -3.86 -8.13
CA LYS A 104 -6.29 -4.42 -7.22
C LYS A 104 -6.63 -5.88 -7.53
N ASN A 105 -6.30 -6.39 -8.70
CA ASN A 105 -6.51 -7.79 -9.06
C ASN A 105 -5.32 -8.70 -8.75
N SER A 106 -4.30 -8.18 -8.06
CA SER A 106 -3.19 -9.00 -7.61
C SER A 106 -3.67 -10.03 -6.59
N SER A 107 -3.06 -11.22 -6.60
CA SER A 107 -3.40 -12.28 -5.65
C SER A 107 -2.88 -11.97 -4.26
N GLY A 108 -3.43 -12.67 -3.25
CA GLY A 108 -2.91 -12.59 -1.89
C GLY A 108 -1.45 -13.02 -1.81
N GLU A 109 -1.06 -14.05 -2.56
CA GLU A 109 0.31 -14.52 -2.61
C GLU A 109 1.26 -13.46 -3.18
N GLU A 110 0.83 -12.79 -4.24
CA GLU A 110 1.63 -11.71 -4.82
C GLU A 110 1.78 -10.55 -3.84
N MET A 111 0.71 -10.18 -3.14
CA MET A 111 0.78 -9.11 -2.15
C MET A 111 1.72 -9.47 -1.01
N ILE A 112 1.67 -10.70 -0.51
CA ILE A 112 2.58 -11.16 0.54
C ILE A 112 4.03 -11.09 0.06
N HIS A 113 4.28 -11.52 -1.18
CA HIS A 113 5.61 -11.43 -1.79
C HIS A 113 6.08 -9.96 -1.86
N ALA A 114 5.19 -9.06 -2.28
CA ALA A 114 5.50 -7.63 -2.32
C ALA A 114 5.88 -7.09 -0.94
N ILE A 115 5.11 -7.45 0.09
CA ILE A 115 5.38 -7.04 1.46
C ILE A 115 6.76 -7.51 1.92
N MET A 116 7.10 -8.77 1.64
CA MET A 116 8.40 -9.30 2.04
C MET A 116 9.55 -8.57 1.35
N LEU A 117 9.40 -8.26 0.06
CA LEU A 117 10.44 -7.55 -0.68
C LEU A 117 10.65 -6.12 -0.20
N VAL A 118 9.56 -5.38 0.05
CA VAL A 118 9.72 -4.00 0.54
C VAL A 118 10.29 -3.97 1.95
N MET A 119 10.01 -4.99 2.77
CA MET A 119 10.63 -5.10 4.10
C MET A 119 12.14 -5.34 4.01
N GLU A 120 12.63 -5.92 2.90
CA GLU A 120 14.06 -6.09 2.65
C GLU A 120 14.71 -4.82 2.09
N GLY A 121 13.97 -3.76 1.92
CA GLY A 121 14.47 -2.52 1.36
C GLY A 121 14.43 -2.45 -0.16
N LYS A 122 13.76 -3.40 -0.82
CA LYS A 122 13.62 -3.43 -2.28
C LYS A 122 12.33 -2.74 -2.71
N GLN A 123 12.30 -2.25 -3.94
CA GLN A 123 11.06 -1.80 -4.56
C GLN A 123 10.36 -3.00 -5.19
N TYR A 124 9.03 -2.95 -5.26
CA TYR A 124 8.25 -4.00 -5.91
C TYR A 124 7.21 -3.42 -6.84
N PHE A 125 7.14 -3.96 -8.06
CA PHE A 125 6.07 -3.68 -9.01
C PHE A 125 5.50 -5.02 -9.46
N CYS A 126 4.16 -5.16 -9.47
CA CYS A 126 3.57 -6.37 -10.02
C CYS A 126 3.89 -6.45 -11.52
N LYS A 127 3.74 -7.64 -12.11
CA LYS A 127 4.13 -7.88 -13.50
C LYS A 127 3.52 -6.88 -14.47
N GLU A 128 2.23 -6.60 -14.32
CA GLU A 128 1.51 -5.67 -15.19
C GLU A 128 2.15 -4.28 -15.17
N ILE A 129 2.50 -3.80 -13.97
CA ILE A 129 3.12 -2.48 -13.81
C ILE A 129 4.58 -2.51 -14.27
N ALA A 130 5.31 -3.57 -13.97
CA ALA A 130 6.70 -3.70 -14.39
C ALA A 130 6.82 -3.70 -15.92
N ASP A 131 5.89 -4.34 -16.62
CA ASP A 131 5.86 -4.35 -18.07
C ASP A 131 5.63 -2.95 -18.66
N ILE A 132 4.78 -2.15 -18.02
CA ILE A 132 4.51 -0.77 -18.44
C ILE A 132 5.73 0.11 -18.24
N ILE A 133 6.41 -0.03 -17.11
CA ILE A 133 7.61 0.76 -16.79
C ILE A 133 8.75 0.43 -17.78
N SER A 134 8.83 -0.83 -18.20
CA SER A 134 9.90 -1.30 -19.07
C SER A 134 9.68 -0.99 -20.56
N SER A 135 8.48 -0.61 -20.94
CA SER A 135 8.15 -0.37 -22.36
C SER A 135 8.60 1.00 -22.86
#